data_b1c20f4669fce2086f7a90d775532e36
#
_entry.id   b1c20f4669fce2086f7a90d775532e36
#
_cell.length_a   1.000
_cell.length_b   1.000
_cell.length_c   1.000
_cell.angle_alpha   90.00
_cell.angle_beta   90.00
_cell.angle_gamma   90.00
#
_symmetry.space_group_name_H-M   'P 1'
#
loop_
_entity.id
_entity.type
_entity.pdbx_description
1 polymer ?
#
loop_
_entity_poly.entity_id
_entity_poly.type
_entity_poly.pdbx_seq_one_letter_code
_entity_poly.pdbx_strand_id
1 'polypeptide(L)'
;MSSLVTLPLTGAALAALVLIAPAPAAADEWKVLFDGKSTDAWRGYSRDAFPAGCWVIEGDTLKTVSGGKQPCDLVTREPYRDFELELEYKLTPGGNSGVLYRVAELPGEPSWHSGPELQILDDDKYRQNSPKNWTGALYDMIAAPRDKVVKPVGEWNKVRVVVKDNHVEHWLNGKKAVEYDLGSDALKALVAASKFKDMPRFAREPEGYIALQHHEGGDVWFRNVRVRRLGAATPSAAA
;
A
#
# COMPACT_ATOMS: atom_id res chain seq x y z
N MET A 1 -46.20 59.86 43.16
CA MET A 1 -46.50 58.48 42.70
C MET A 1 -45.54 58.15 41.57
N SER A 2 -44.43 57.50 41.91
CA SER A 2 -43.41 57.11 40.92
C SER A 2 -43.50 55.59 40.70
N SER A 3 -43.83 55.20 39.49
CA SER A 3 -43.86 53.79 39.08
C SER A 3 -42.44 53.34 38.62
N LEU A 4 -41.86 52.34 39.28
CA LEU A 4 -40.68 51.68 38.90
C LEU A 4 -41.02 50.58 37.84
N VAL A 5 -40.43 50.70 36.66
CA VAL A 5 -40.49 49.66 35.62
C VAL A 5 -39.29 48.80 35.77
N THR A 6 -39.52 47.54 36.10
CA THR A 6 -38.45 46.44 36.13
C THR A 6 -38.36 45.77 34.75
N LEU A 7 -37.18 45.84 34.10
CA LEU A 7 -36.87 45.07 32.89
C LEU A 7 -36.39 43.67 33.30
N PRO A 8 -36.78 42.61 32.59
CA PRO A 8 -36.19 41.28 32.78
C PRO A 8 -34.85 41.12 32.06
N LEU A 9 -33.82 40.65 32.75
CA LEU A 9 -32.57 40.19 32.16
C LEU A 9 -32.80 38.82 31.54
N THR A 10 -32.75 38.74 30.21
CA THR A 10 -32.67 37.48 29.49
C THR A 10 -31.19 37.05 29.39
N GLY A 11 -30.80 36.04 30.20
CA GLY A 11 -29.50 35.41 30.11
C GLY A 11 -29.44 34.48 28.90
N ALA A 12 -28.62 34.84 27.90
CA ALA A 12 -28.28 33.94 26.81
C ALA A 12 -27.20 32.91 27.27
N ALA A 13 -27.61 31.66 27.38
CA ALA A 13 -26.67 30.57 27.62
C ALA A 13 -25.91 30.24 26.33
N LEU A 14 -24.60 30.51 26.28
CA LEU A 14 -23.70 30.08 25.21
C LEU A 14 -23.38 28.60 25.40
N ALA A 15 -23.98 27.72 24.60
CA ALA A 15 -23.59 26.32 24.54
C ALA A 15 -22.27 26.20 23.75
N ALA A 16 -21.17 25.91 24.45
CA ALA A 16 -19.89 25.61 23.81
C ALA A 16 -19.97 24.21 23.17
N LEU A 17 -19.98 24.16 21.85
CA LEU A 17 -19.86 22.90 21.08
C LEU A 17 -18.41 22.40 21.17
N VAL A 18 -18.15 21.41 22.01
CA VAL A 18 -16.84 20.75 22.08
C VAL A 18 -16.77 19.80 20.88
N LEU A 19 -16.04 20.21 19.85
CA LEU A 19 -15.64 19.33 18.75
C LEU A 19 -14.62 18.32 19.29
N ILE A 20 -15.08 17.09 19.59
CA ILE A 20 -14.20 15.97 19.91
C ILE A 20 -13.58 15.53 18.58
N ALA A 21 -12.35 15.93 18.32
CA ALA A 21 -11.57 15.37 17.25
C ALA A 21 -11.39 13.86 17.51
N PRO A 22 -11.54 12.99 16.49
CA PRO A 22 -11.28 11.56 16.67
C PRO A 22 -9.83 11.39 17.15
N ALA A 23 -9.63 10.59 18.20
CA ALA A 23 -8.31 10.26 18.68
C ALA A 23 -7.50 9.64 17.53
N PRO A 24 -6.21 10.01 17.35
CA PRO A 24 -5.36 9.36 16.37
C PRO A 24 -5.36 7.86 16.66
N ALA A 25 -5.59 7.05 15.63
CA ALA A 25 -5.51 5.59 15.75
C ALA A 25 -4.16 5.24 16.41
N ALA A 26 -4.18 4.36 17.41
CA ALA A 26 -2.98 3.99 18.15
C ALA A 26 -1.88 3.57 17.16
N ALA A 27 -0.79 4.32 17.14
CA ALA A 27 0.40 3.97 16.38
C ALA A 27 0.89 2.62 16.92
N ASP A 28 1.35 1.72 16.02
CA ASP A 28 1.97 0.43 16.30
C ASP A 28 1.06 -0.80 16.49
N GLU A 29 -0.26 -0.70 16.46
CA GLU A 29 -1.13 -1.88 16.47
C GLU A 29 -1.33 -2.43 15.04
N TRP A 30 -1.20 -3.77 14.91
CA TRP A 30 -1.43 -4.45 13.63
C TRP A 30 -2.92 -4.52 13.30
N LYS A 31 -3.30 -3.93 12.15
CA LYS A 31 -4.61 -4.12 11.53
C LYS A 31 -4.53 -5.24 10.52
N VAL A 32 -5.37 -6.24 10.66
CA VAL A 32 -5.50 -7.33 9.68
C VAL A 32 -6.26 -6.78 8.48
N LEU A 33 -5.66 -6.88 7.29
CA LEU A 33 -6.27 -6.52 6.01
C LEU A 33 -6.92 -7.72 5.33
N PHE A 34 -6.42 -8.94 5.60
CA PHE A 34 -7.04 -10.18 5.13
C PHE A 34 -6.70 -11.33 6.09
N ASP A 35 -7.74 -11.96 6.61
CA ASP A 35 -7.71 -13.02 7.62
C ASP A 35 -8.09 -14.41 7.08
N GLY A 36 -8.22 -14.53 5.75
CA GLY A 36 -8.72 -15.74 5.10
C GLY A 36 -10.23 -15.76 4.91
N LYS A 37 -10.98 -14.75 5.36
CA LYS A 37 -12.46 -14.76 5.36
C LYS A 37 -13.07 -13.49 4.79
N SER A 38 -12.59 -12.31 5.21
CA SER A 38 -13.18 -11.03 4.83
C SER A 38 -12.33 -10.28 3.85
N THR A 39 -12.97 -9.66 2.85
CA THR A 39 -12.40 -8.70 1.92
C THR A 39 -12.77 -7.26 2.26
N ASP A 40 -13.34 -6.99 3.44
CA ASP A 40 -13.90 -5.68 3.83
C ASP A 40 -12.86 -4.56 3.86
N ALA A 41 -11.57 -4.88 4.06
CA ALA A 41 -10.48 -3.91 3.99
C ALA A 41 -10.12 -3.49 2.56
N TRP A 42 -10.66 -4.18 1.55
CA TRP A 42 -10.29 -4.04 0.15
C TRP A 42 -11.45 -3.58 -0.72
N ARG A 43 -11.11 -2.91 -1.80
CA ARG A 43 -11.97 -2.60 -2.95
C ARG A 43 -11.16 -2.65 -4.24
N GLY A 44 -11.80 -2.64 -5.37
CA GLY A 44 -11.11 -2.50 -6.64
C GLY A 44 -10.54 -1.08 -6.81
N TYR A 45 -9.42 -0.97 -7.52
CA TYR A 45 -8.88 0.32 -7.95
C TYR A 45 -9.90 1.07 -8.79
N SER A 46 -10.16 2.34 -8.46
CA SER A 46 -11.20 3.19 -9.09
C SER A 46 -12.62 2.59 -9.03
N ARG A 47 -12.92 1.79 -8.00
CA ARG A 47 -14.23 1.17 -7.76
C ARG A 47 -14.53 1.12 -6.27
N ASP A 48 -15.82 1.18 -5.91
CA ASP A 48 -16.25 1.03 -4.51
C ASP A 48 -16.36 -0.44 -4.09
N ALA A 49 -16.69 -1.33 -5.03
CA ALA A 49 -16.88 -2.74 -4.78
C ALA A 49 -15.58 -3.56 -4.92
N PHE A 50 -15.54 -4.69 -4.22
CA PHE A 50 -14.51 -5.71 -4.41
C PHE A 50 -14.66 -6.33 -5.83
N PRO A 51 -13.57 -6.51 -6.61
CA PRO A 51 -13.63 -7.01 -7.98
C PRO A 51 -13.67 -8.55 -8.02
N ALA A 52 -14.80 -9.14 -7.62
CA ALA A 52 -15.00 -10.59 -7.51
C ALA A 52 -14.76 -11.39 -8.80
N GLY A 53 -14.75 -10.74 -9.98
CA GLY A 53 -14.37 -11.38 -11.26
C GLY A 53 -12.86 -11.48 -11.48
N CYS A 54 -12.05 -10.82 -10.63
CA CYS A 54 -10.59 -10.78 -10.73
C CYS A 54 -9.93 -11.46 -9.52
N TRP A 55 -10.65 -11.55 -8.40
CA TRP A 55 -10.16 -12.08 -7.14
C TRP A 55 -11.21 -12.96 -6.47
N VAL A 56 -10.75 -14.03 -5.85
CA VAL A 56 -11.60 -14.94 -5.06
C VAL A 56 -10.91 -15.29 -3.74
N ILE A 57 -11.70 -15.69 -2.76
CA ILE A 57 -11.20 -16.37 -1.56
C ILE A 57 -11.16 -17.86 -1.87
N GLU A 58 -9.98 -18.47 -1.81
CA GLU A 58 -9.75 -19.92 -1.98
C GLU A 58 -9.12 -20.46 -0.70
N GLY A 59 -9.90 -21.20 0.09
CA GLY A 59 -9.48 -21.62 1.43
C GLY A 59 -9.30 -20.41 2.36
N ASP A 60 -8.09 -20.24 2.89
CA ASP A 60 -7.68 -19.12 3.73
C ASP A 60 -6.86 -18.07 2.96
N THR A 61 -6.95 -18.06 1.63
CA THR A 61 -6.13 -17.23 0.76
C THR A 61 -6.96 -16.35 -0.16
N LEU A 62 -6.43 -15.19 -0.51
CA LEU A 62 -6.93 -14.30 -1.54
C LEU A 62 -6.16 -14.61 -2.84
N LYS A 63 -6.86 -15.02 -3.89
CA LYS A 63 -6.30 -15.51 -5.14
C LYS A 63 -6.70 -14.65 -6.33
N THR A 64 -5.75 -14.40 -7.23
CA THR A 64 -6.03 -13.80 -8.54
C THR A 64 -6.79 -14.77 -9.45
N VAL A 65 -7.68 -14.25 -10.29
CA VAL A 65 -8.44 -15.01 -11.29
C VAL A 65 -8.27 -14.35 -12.64
N SER A 66 -7.79 -15.11 -13.63
CA SER A 66 -7.61 -14.62 -15.00
C SER A 66 -8.95 -14.30 -15.68
N GLY A 67 -8.93 -13.35 -16.65
CA GLY A 67 -10.08 -13.00 -17.46
C GLY A 67 -11.06 -12.01 -16.83
N GLY A 68 -10.72 -11.41 -15.69
CA GLY A 68 -11.53 -10.37 -15.05
C GLY A 68 -11.56 -9.07 -15.87
N LYS A 69 -12.66 -8.31 -15.72
CA LYS A 69 -12.80 -7.00 -16.38
C LYS A 69 -11.96 -5.95 -15.70
N GLN A 70 -10.94 -5.46 -16.37
CA GLN A 70 -10.03 -4.43 -15.88
C GLN A 70 -10.72 -3.08 -15.55
N PRO A 71 -10.18 -2.29 -14.60
CA PRO A 71 -9.01 -2.54 -13.75
C PRO A 71 -9.31 -3.58 -12.66
N CYS A 72 -8.36 -4.45 -12.36
CA CYS A 72 -8.51 -5.56 -11.41
C CYS A 72 -7.67 -5.41 -10.15
N ASP A 73 -6.79 -4.42 -10.06
CA ASP A 73 -5.99 -4.23 -8.86
C ASP A 73 -6.87 -4.00 -7.62
N LEU A 74 -6.47 -4.58 -6.49
CA LEU A 74 -7.06 -4.27 -5.20
C LEU A 74 -6.36 -3.05 -4.60
N VAL A 75 -7.13 -2.21 -3.93
CA VAL A 75 -6.61 -1.15 -3.06
C VAL A 75 -7.25 -1.24 -1.68
N THR A 76 -6.49 -0.86 -0.66
CA THR A 76 -7.05 -0.70 0.69
C THR A 76 -8.14 0.36 0.70
N ARG A 77 -9.14 0.25 1.60
CA ARG A 77 -10.16 1.30 1.76
C ARG A 77 -9.60 2.56 2.42
N GLU A 78 -8.57 2.40 3.23
CA GLU A 78 -7.90 3.51 3.92
C GLU A 78 -6.55 3.81 3.26
N PRO A 79 -6.16 5.08 3.15
CA PRO A 79 -4.82 5.47 2.74
C PRO A 79 -3.82 5.33 3.91
N TYR A 80 -2.54 5.19 3.57
CA TYR A 80 -1.42 5.08 4.50
C TYR A 80 -0.29 6.01 4.08
N ARG A 81 0.26 6.73 5.06
CA ARG A 81 1.45 7.56 4.90
C ARG A 81 2.70 6.81 5.37
N ASP A 82 2.79 6.62 6.68
CA ASP A 82 3.87 5.91 7.35
C ASP A 82 3.31 4.61 7.89
N PHE A 83 3.85 3.49 7.44
CA PHE A 83 3.29 2.17 7.73
C PHE A 83 4.34 1.06 7.59
N GLU A 84 4.02 -0.07 8.18
CA GLU A 84 4.64 -1.35 7.92
C GLU A 84 3.56 -2.33 7.46
N LEU A 85 3.76 -2.93 6.30
CA LEU A 85 2.92 -3.98 5.72
C LEU A 85 3.66 -5.30 5.75
N GLU A 86 2.98 -6.37 6.14
CA GLU A 86 3.45 -7.74 5.99
C GLU A 86 2.41 -8.58 5.27
N LEU A 87 2.86 -9.49 4.41
CA LEU A 87 2.03 -10.50 3.78
C LEU A 87 2.86 -11.70 3.33
N GLU A 88 2.18 -12.80 3.04
CA GLU A 88 2.77 -13.95 2.37
C GLU A 88 2.12 -14.11 0.99
N TYR A 89 2.94 -14.51 0.00
CA TYR A 89 2.48 -14.81 -1.35
C TYR A 89 3.00 -16.17 -1.83
N LYS A 90 2.26 -16.76 -2.77
CA LYS A 90 2.62 -17.98 -3.48
C LYS A 90 2.25 -17.83 -4.96
N LEU A 91 3.07 -18.39 -5.86
CA LEU A 91 2.90 -18.28 -7.31
C LEU A 91 2.73 -19.66 -7.95
N THR A 92 1.98 -19.71 -9.07
CA THR A 92 2.17 -20.77 -10.08
C THR A 92 3.26 -20.36 -11.09
N PRO A 93 3.71 -21.28 -11.97
CA PRO A 93 4.60 -20.91 -13.07
C PRO A 93 4.06 -19.75 -13.89
N GLY A 94 4.88 -18.73 -14.10
CA GLY A 94 4.51 -17.50 -14.79
C GLY A 94 3.71 -16.50 -13.96
N GLY A 95 3.57 -16.72 -12.65
CA GLY A 95 2.90 -15.78 -11.75
C GLY A 95 3.59 -14.43 -11.73
N ASN A 96 2.76 -13.36 -11.79
CA ASN A 96 3.19 -11.97 -11.78
C ASN A 96 2.18 -11.15 -10.98
N SER A 97 2.69 -10.35 -10.05
CA SER A 97 1.93 -9.43 -9.21
C SER A 97 2.89 -8.40 -8.59
N GLY A 98 2.39 -7.58 -7.69
CA GLY A 98 3.19 -6.60 -6.97
C GLY A 98 2.45 -6.03 -5.78
N VAL A 99 3.21 -5.46 -4.87
CA VAL A 99 2.70 -4.61 -3.79
C VAL A 99 3.03 -3.18 -4.14
N LEU A 100 1.99 -2.40 -4.47
CA LEU A 100 2.15 -0.97 -4.70
C LEU A 100 1.75 -0.21 -3.43
N TYR A 101 2.35 0.94 -3.22
CA TYR A 101 2.07 1.77 -2.05
C TYR A 101 2.06 3.25 -2.41
N ARG A 102 1.45 4.06 -1.54
CA ARG A 102 1.15 5.47 -1.81
C ARG A 102 0.47 5.68 -3.18
N VAL A 103 -0.43 4.75 -3.52
CA VAL A 103 -1.19 4.79 -4.77
C VAL A 103 -2.23 5.89 -4.70
N ALA A 104 -2.24 6.78 -5.70
CA ALA A 104 -3.35 7.69 -5.97
C ALA A 104 -4.26 7.10 -7.04
N GLU A 105 -5.56 7.33 -6.92
CA GLU A 105 -6.50 7.00 -7.98
C GLU A 105 -6.57 8.16 -8.98
N LEU A 106 -6.00 7.92 -10.14
CA LEU A 106 -5.94 8.90 -11.23
C LEU A 106 -7.00 8.52 -12.28
N PRO A 107 -7.89 9.45 -12.68
CA PRO A 107 -8.95 9.14 -13.64
C PRO A 107 -8.41 8.56 -14.96
N GLY A 108 -8.83 7.34 -15.30
CA GLY A 108 -8.41 6.66 -16.54
C GLY A 108 -7.00 6.07 -16.54
N GLU A 109 -6.25 6.23 -15.45
CA GLU A 109 -4.88 5.75 -15.32
C GLU A 109 -4.83 4.48 -14.45
N PRO A 110 -3.89 3.55 -14.69
CA PRO A 110 -3.70 2.39 -13.82
C PRO A 110 -2.98 2.77 -12.51
N SER A 111 -3.06 1.91 -11.49
CA SER A 111 -2.49 2.11 -10.16
C SER A 111 -0.98 2.39 -10.18
N TRP A 112 -0.24 1.71 -11.07
CA TRP A 112 1.20 1.82 -11.21
C TRP A 112 1.69 3.13 -11.88
N HIS A 113 0.78 4.02 -12.33
CA HIS A 113 1.14 5.37 -12.77
C HIS A 113 1.43 6.32 -11.61
N SER A 114 1.08 5.93 -10.38
CA SER A 114 1.34 6.75 -9.18
C SER A 114 2.15 6.00 -8.12
N GLY A 115 1.85 4.73 -7.88
CA GLY A 115 2.44 3.93 -6.80
C GLY A 115 3.74 3.24 -7.20
N PRO A 116 4.84 3.43 -6.46
CA PRO A 116 6.02 2.56 -6.57
C PRO A 116 5.68 1.14 -6.13
N GLU A 117 6.39 0.15 -6.67
CA GLU A 117 6.04 -1.27 -6.59
C GLU A 117 7.19 -2.12 -6.05
N LEU A 118 6.90 -2.93 -5.01
CA LEU A 118 7.67 -4.12 -4.69
C LEU A 118 7.21 -5.24 -5.61
N GLN A 119 8.09 -5.67 -6.53
CA GLN A 119 7.77 -6.70 -7.53
C GLN A 119 7.64 -8.09 -6.92
N ILE A 120 6.64 -8.85 -7.40
CA ILE A 120 6.40 -10.27 -7.13
C ILE A 120 6.31 -11.00 -8.46
N LEU A 121 7.28 -11.89 -8.76
CA LEU A 121 7.41 -12.51 -10.07
C LEU A 121 7.95 -13.93 -9.97
N ASP A 122 7.59 -14.79 -10.92
CA ASP A 122 8.34 -16.02 -11.18
C ASP A 122 9.65 -15.68 -11.91
N ASP A 123 10.71 -15.41 -11.16
CA ASP A 123 12.00 -14.98 -11.71
C ASP A 123 12.58 -16.00 -12.70
N ASP A 124 12.32 -17.30 -12.52
CA ASP A 124 12.80 -18.35 -13.39
C ASP A 124 12.16 -18.31 -14.78
N LYS A 125 10.86 -18.06 -14.83
CA LYS A 125 10.13 -17.89 -16.08
C LYS A 125 10.55 -16.64 -16.84
N TYR A 126 10.89 -15.58 -16.10
CA TYR A 126 11.21 -14.24 -16.64
C TYR A 126 12.70 -13.89 -16.53
N ARG A 127 13.59 -14.91 -16.64
CA ARG A 127 15.06 -14.72 -16.57
C ARG A 127 15.63 -13.74 -17.60
N GLN A 128 14.95 -13.58 -18.74
CA GLN A 128 15.33 -12.63 -19.80
C GLN A 128 15.06 -11.18 -19.44
N ASN A 129 14.25 -10.92 -18.40
CA ASN A 129 13.97 -9.57 -17.97
C ASN A 129 15.18 -8.96 -17.24
N SER A 130 15.22 -7.63 -17.19
CA SER A 130 16.17 -6.92 -16.35
C SER A 130 16.03 -7.34 -14.88
N PRO A 131 17.13 -7.48 -14.12
CA PRO A 131 17.07 -7.73 -12.67
C PRO A 131 16.25 -6.70 -11.88
N LYS A 132 16.04 -5.52 -12.43
CA LYS A 132 15.16 -4.49 -11.87
C LYS A 132 13.67 -4.84 -11.94
N ASN A 133 13.31 -5.90 -12.69
CA ASN A 133 11.95 -6.39 -12.83
C ASN A 133 11.73 -7.73 -12.10
N TRP A 134 12.69 -8.22 -11.32
CA TRP A 134 12.58 -9.47 -10.57
C TRP A 134 12.02 -9.24 -9.17
N THR A 135 11.57 -10.31 -8.55
CA THR A 135 11.00 -10.30 -7.20
C THR A 135 11.84 -9.54 -6.19
N GLY A 136 11.19 -8.69 -5.40
CA GLY A 136 11.79 -7.86 -4.36
C GLY A 136 12.39 -6.54 -4.85
N ALA A 137 12.51 -6.33 -6.17
CA ALA A 137 12.98 -5.07 -6.74
C ALA A 137 12.02 -3.90 -6.44
N LEU A 138 12.53 -2.68 -6.45
CA LEU A 138 11.73 -1.52 -6.80
C LEU A 138 11.62 -1.53 -8.33
N TYR A 139 10.44 -1.90 -8.81
CA TYR A 139 10.21 -2.24 -10.22
C TYR A 139 10.77 -1.19 -11.18
N ASP A 140 11.53 -1.66 -12.18
CA ASP A 140 12.21 -0.89 -13.24
C ASP A 140 13.27 0.12 -12.75
N MET A 141 13.55 0.21 -11.45
CA MET A 141 14.46 1.21 -10.87
C MET A 141 15.63 0.59 -10.09
N ILE A 142 15.36 -0.19 -9.04
CA ILE A 142 16.40 -0.75 -8.16
C ILE A 142 16.25 -2.27 -8.10
N ALA A 143 17.27 -2.99 -8.56
CA ALA A 143 17.29 -4.45 -8.49
C ALA A 143 17.46 -4.93 -7.05
N ALA A 144 16.77 -6.00 -6.67
CA ALA A 144 17.09 -6.75 -5.46
C ALA A 144 18.47 -7.41 -5.57
N PRO A 145 19.17 -7.69 -4.46
CA PRO A 145 20.47 -8.37 -4.46
C PRO A 145 20.40 -9.71 -5.19
N ARG A 146 21.49 -10.09 -5.84
CA ARG A 146 21.56 -11.39 -6.57
C ARG A 146 21.47 -12.61 -5.64
N ASP A 147 21.87 -12.45 -4.39
CA ASP A 147 21.83 -13.45 -3.32
C ASP A 147 20.54 -13.37 -2.48
N LYS A 148 19.51 -12.70 -3.00
CA LYS A 148 18.19 -12.69 -2.37
C LYS A 148 17.65 -14.11 -2.22
N VAL A 149 16.96 -14.37 -1.12
CA VAL A 149 16.35 -15.67 -0.87
C VAL A 149 14.92 -15.65 -1.36
N VAL A 150 14.63 -16.34 -2.47
CA VAL A 150 13.28 -16.59 -2.99
C VAL A 150 13.01 -18.07 -2.92
N LYS A 151 11.91 -18.48 -2.33
CA LYS A 151 11.47 -19.87 -2.35
C LYS A 151 10.87 -20.20 -3.71
N PRO A 152 10.97 -21.45 -4.17
CA PRO A 152 10.45 -21.89 -5.47
C PRO A 152 8.96 -21.58 -5.67
N VAL A 153 8.55 -21.53 -6.94
CA VAL A 153 7.14 -21.51 -7.33
C VAL A 153 6.39 -22.64 -6.62
N GLY A 154 5.20 -22.36 -6.10
CA GLY A 154 4.40 -23.27 -5.28
C GLY A 154 4.66 -23.16 -3.77
N GLU A 155 5.71 -22.47 -3.34
CA GLU A 155 6.03 -22.25 -1.93
C GLU A 155 5.66 -20.81 -1.47
N TRP A 156 5.38 -20.69 -0.17
CA TRP A 156 5.05 -19.41 0.44
C TRP A 156 6.29 -18.57 0.71
N ASN A 157 6.32 -17.36 0.13
CA ASN A 157 7.31 -16.33 0.40
C ASN A 157 6.68 -15.24 1.26
N LYS A 158 7.47 -14.60 2.13
CA LYS A 158 7.03 -13.46 2.94
C LYS A 158 7.67 -12.18 2.42
N VAL A 159 6.87 -11.14 2.22
CA VAL A 159 7.34 -9.80 1.96
C VAL A 159 6.91 -8.85 3.07
N ARG A 160 7.72 -7.82 3.27
CA ARG A 160 7.44 -6.71 4.16
C ARG A 160 7.84 -5.41 3.46
N VAL A 161 6.96 -4.42 3.53
CA VAL A 161 7.24 -3.05 3.08
C VAL A 161 7.16 -2.14 4.28
N VAL A 162 8.21 -1.36 4.50
CA VAL A 162 8.24 -0.32 5.53
C VAL A 162 8.34 1.03 4.84
N VAL A 163 7.46 1.95 5.18
CA VAL A 163 7.54 3.36 4.76
C VAL A 163 7.46 4.21 6.01
N LYS A 164 8.52 4.95 6.30
CA LYS A 164 8.57 5.86 7.45
C LYS A 164 9.34 7.12 7.10
N ASP A 165 8.75 8.29 7.31
CA ASP A 165 9.38 9.59 7.05
C ASP A 165 9.99 9.68 5.64
N ASN A 166 9.29 9.10 4.63
CA ASN A 166 9.72 8.91 3.24
C ASN A 166 10.83 7.88 3.01
N HIS A 167 11.46 7.31 4.04
CA HIS A 167 12.35 6.17 3.89
C HIS A 167 11.54 4.90 3.61
N VAL A 168 11.93 4.14 2.59
CA VAL A 168 11.26 2.92 2.15
C VAL A 168 12.22 1.74 2.20
N GLU A 169 11.74 0.62 2.74
CA GLU A 169 12.44 -0.65 2.71
C GLU A 169 11.56 -1.75 2.14
N HIS A 170 12.11 -2.55 1.22
CA HIS A 170 11.55 -3.82 0.77
C HIS A 170 12.29 -4.97 1.44
N TRP A 171 11.55 -5.91 2.00
CA TRP A 171 12.07 -7.11 2.64
C TRP A 171 11.48 -8.34 2.00
N LEU A 172 12.31 -9.35 1.76
CA LEU A 172 11.93 -10.64 1.21
C LEU A 172 12.50 -11.77 2.08
N ASN A 173 11.62 -12.61 2.63
CA ASN A 173 11.95 -13.73 3.52
C ASN A 173 12.93 -13.34 4.65
N GLY A 174 12.70 -12.18 5.26
CA GLY A 174 13.49 -11.67 6.38
C GLY A 174 14.79 -10.96 6.02
N LYS A 175 15.15 -10.88 4.72
CA LYS A 175 16.33 -10.15 4.24
C LYS A 175 15.90 -8.86 3.53
N LYS A 176 16.56 -7.73 3.83
CA LYS A 176 16.31 -6.47 3.13
C LYS A 176 16.77 -6.60 1.67
N ALA A 177 15.86 -6.31 0.75
CA ALA A 177 16.08 -6.40 -0.69
C ALA A 177 16.41 -5.04 -1.31
N VAL A 178 15.69 -4.00 -0.90
CA VAL A 178 15.84 -2.63 -1.43
C VAL A 178 15.60 -1.64 -0.31
N GLU A 179 16.31 -0.51 -0.35
CA GLU A 179 15.99 0.68 0.44
C GLU A 179 16.21 1.93 -0.38
N TYR A 180 15.41 2.97 -0.15
CA TYR A 180 15.52 4.26 -0.83
C TYR A 180 14.65 5.32 -0.14
N ASP A 181 14.86 6.59 -0.51
CA ASP A 181 14.08 7.72 0.02
C ASP A 181 13.19 8.32 -1.06
N LEU A 182 11.87 8.36 -0.81
CA LEU A 182 10.89 9.04 -1.64
C LEU A 182 11.22 10.54 -1.71
N GLY A 183 11.13 11.10 -2.92
CA GLY A 183 11.41 12.52 -3.16
C GLY A 183 12.90 12.89 -3.22
N SER A 184 13.84 11.95 -2.96
CA SER A 184 15.28 12.18 -3.09
C SER A 184 15.69 12.45 -4.54
N ASP A 185 16.81 13.14 -4.74
CA ASP A 185 17.35 13.39 -6.09
C ASP A 185 17.83 12.08 -6.74
N ALA A 186 18.30 11.13 -5.92
CA ALA A 186 18.64 9.79 -6.39
C ALA A 186 17.41 9.07 -7.00
N LEU A 187 16.27 9.08 -6.31
CA LEU A 187 15.04 8.50 -6.85
C LEU A 187 14.55 9.25 -8.10
N LYS A 188 14.59 10.58 -8.10
CA LYS A 188 14.20 11.38 -9.28
C LYS A 188 15.03 11.00 -10.51
N ALA A 189 16.34 10.79 -10.34
CA ALA A 189 17.22 10.34 -11.43
C ALA A 189 16.84 8.93 -11.93
N LEU A 190 16.50 8.00 -11.03
CA LEU A 190 16.04 6.67 -11.39
C LEU A 190 14.70 6.71 -12.15
N VAL A 191 13.75 7.51 -11.69
CA VAL A 191 12.44 7.72 -12.38
C VAL A 191 12.68 8.26 -13.78
N ALA A 192 13.54 9.27 -13.95
CA ALA A 192 13.86 9.86 -15.26
C ALA A 192 14.50 8.86 -16.24
N ALA A 193 15.17 7.82 -15.74
CA ALA A 193 15.78 6.75 -16.51
C ALA A 193 14.91 5.51 -16.70
N SER A 194 13.67 5.51 -16.20
CA SER A 194 12.73 4.37 -16.19
C SER A 194 11.55 4.59 -17.14
N LYS A 195 10.67 3.58 -17.25
CA LYS A 195 9.40 3.72 -17.97
C LYS A 195 8.46 4.77 -17.37
N PHE A 196 8.69 5.18 -16.11
CA PHE A 196 7.87 6.13 -15.37
C PHE A 196 8.20 7.60 -15.62
N LYS A 197 9.19 7.90 -16.47
CA LYS A 197 9.72 9.27 -16.72
C LYS A 197 8.63 10.29 -17.10
N ASP A 198 7.61 9.84 -17.82
CA ASP A 198 6.52 10.68 -18.33
C ASP A 198 5.26 10.63 -17.42
N MET A 199 5.37 10.05 -16.22
CA MET A 199 4.28 9.94 -15.24
C MET A 199 4.45 10.95 -14.11
N PRO A 200 3.78 12.12 -14.18
CA PRO A 200 4.07 13.26 -13.29
C PRO A 200 3.70 13.01 -11.81
N ARG A 201 2.83 12.02 -11.52
CA ARG A 201 2.38 11.66 -10.18
C ARG A 201 3.16 10.48 -9.58
N PHE A 202 4.00 9.80 -10.36
CA PHE A 202 4.71 8.60 -9.90
C PHE A 202 5.62 8.89 -8.70
N ALA A 203 5.44 8.12 -7.62
CA ALA A 203 6.21 8.18 -6.37
C ALA A 203 6.22 9.57 -5.68
N ARG A 204 5.17 10.38 -5.88
CA ARG A 204 5.09 11.75 -5.32
C ARG A 204 4.01 11.93 -4.26
N GLU A 205 3.16 10.95 -4.07
CA GLU A 205 2.08 11.06 -3.10
C GLU A 205 2.63 11.00 -1.66
N PRO A 206 2.27 11.96 -0.79
CA PRO A 206 2.69 11.94 0.60
C PRO A 206 1.96 10.87 1.41
N GLU A 207 0.78 10.46 0.94
CA GLU A 207 -0.09 9.42 1.47
C GLU A 207 -0.86 8.81 0.31
N GLY A 208 -1.25 7.53 0.42
CA GLY A 208 -2.03 6.86 -0.60
C GLY A 208 -2.41 5.44 -0.22
N TYR A 209 -3.08 4.76 -1.12
CA TYR A 209 -3.54 3.39 -0.88
C TYR A 209 -2.39 2.40 -1.03
N ILE A 210 -2.52 1.26 -0.33
CA ILE A 210 -1.74 0.06 -0.60
C ILE A 210 -2.51 -0.76 -1.63
N ALA A 211 -1.83 -1.23 -2.68
CA ALA A 211 -2.46 -2.05 -3.71
C ALA A 211 -1.80 -3.43 -3.83
N LEU A 212 -2.61 -4.42 -4.20
CA LEU A 212 -2.16 -5.71 -4.70
C LEU A 212 -2.46 -5.74 -6.21
N GLN A 213 -1.42 -5.89 -7.01
CA GLN A 213 -1.55 -5.88 -8.46
C GLN A 213 -2.18 -7.18 -8.95
N HIS A 214 -3.12 -7.05 -9.87
CA HIS A 214 -3.60 -8.16 -10.69
C HIS A 214 -2.96 -8.10 -12.07
N HIS A 215 -2.24 -9.15 -12.43
CA HIS A 215 -1.63 -9.28 -13.75
C HIS A 215 -2.06 -10.58 -14.41
N GLU A 216 -2.25 -10.54 -15.73
CA GLU A 216 -2.51 -11.76 -16.50
C GLU A 216 -1.26 -12.65 -16.50
N GLY A 217 -1.46 -13.94 -16.35
CA GLY A 217 -0.37 -14.91 -16.26
C GLY A 217 -0.72 -16.08 -15.35
N GLY A 218 0.25 -16.53 -14.55
CA GLY A 218 0.01 -17.54 -13.54
C GLY A 218 -0.75 -16.99 -12.32
N ASP A 219 -1.40 -17.88 -11.59
CA ASP A 219 -2.13 -17.52 -10.38
C ASP A 219 -1.20 -17.04 -9.27
N VAL A 220 -1.68 -16.10 -8.46
CA VAL A 220 -1.02 -15.59 -7.27
C VAL A 220 -1.96 -15.68 -6.09
N TRP A 221 -1.48 -16.24 -4.97
CA TRP A 221 -2.19 -16.29 -3.71
C TRP A 221 -1.53 -15.39 -2.68
N PHE A 222 -2.36 -14.73 -1.86
CA PHE A 222 -1.94 -13.93 -0.72
C PHE A 222 -2.62 -14.42 0.55
N ARG A 223 -1.92 -14.35 1.69
CA ARG A 223 -2.47 -14.62 3.02
C ARG A 223 -1.73 -13.82 4.09
N ASN A 224 -2.26 -13.81 5.32
CA ASN A 224 -1.65 -13.15 6.47
C ASN A 224 -1.33 -11.67 6.18
N VAL A 225 -2.25 -10.98 5.46
CA VAL A 225 -2.05 -9.58 5.06
C VAL A 225 -2.40 -8.68 6.22
N ARG A 226 -1.42 -7.94 6.73
CA ARG A 226 -1.60 -7.03 7.85
C ARG A 226 -0.76 -5.77 7.70
N VAL A 227 -1.24 -4.69 8.25
CA VAL A 227 -0.58 -3.39 8.22
C VAL A 227 -0.61 -2.76 9.61
N ARG A 228 0.40 -1.98 9.96
CA ARG A 228 0.35 -1.07 11.10
C ARG A 228 0.78 0.33 10.67
N ARG A 229 0.17 1.34 11.27
CA ARG A 229 0.62 2.73 11.10
C ARG A 229 1.84 2.95 11.98
N LEU A 230 2.86 3.57 11.42
CA LEU A 230 4.03 3.98 12.18
C LEU A 230 3.81 5.41 12.66
N GLY A 231 3.85 5.64 13.98
CA GLY A 231 3.74 6.99 14.54
C GLY A 231 4.86 7.90 14.02
N ALA A 232 4.59 9.22 13.91
CA ALA A 232 5.64 10.20 13.70
C ALA A 232 6.72 10.00 14.77
N ALA A 233 8.00 10.06 14.40
CA ALA A 233 9.08 10.02 15.36
C ALA A 233 8.80 11.08 16.44
N THR A 234 8.68 10.67 17.71
CA THR A 234 8.60 11.63 18.81
C THR A 234 9.89 12.44 18.75
N PRO A 235 9.85 13.78 18.67
CA PRO A 235 11.08 14.57 18.74
C PRO A 235 11.81 14.14 19.99
N SER A 236 13.06 13.65 19.85
CA SER A 236 13.93 13.41 20.98
C SER A 236 13.99 14.71 21.77
N ALA A 237 13.52 14.70 23.02
CA ALA A 237 13.74 15.81 23.92
C ALA A 237 15.25 16.03 23.97
N ALA A 238 15.71 17.10 23.36
CA ALA A 238 17.11 17.53 23.47
C ALA A 238 17.40 17.78 24.95
N ALA A 239 18.32 16.98 25.49
CA ALA A 239 18.85 17.15 26.83
C ALA A 239 19.81 18.34 26.88
#